data_f4539de22a57d5c442c0d7a212c03ffd
#
_entry.id   f4539de22a57d5c442c0d7a212c03ffd
#
_cell.length_a   1.000
_cell.length_b   1.000
_cell.length_c   1.000
_cell.angle_alpha   90.00
_cell.angle_beta   90.00
_cell.angle_gamma   90.00
#
_symmetry.space_group_name_H-M   'P 1'
#
loop_
_entity.id
_entity.type
_entity.pdbx_description
1 polymer ?
#
loop_
_entity_poly.entity_id
_entity_poly.type
_entity_poly.pdbx_seq_one_letter_code
_entity_poly.pdbx_strand_id
1 'polypeptide(L)'
;DDHFKQFGASTEILVKLLDPSQRLPVHFHPNRSFSRKHLGLTHGKTEAWIILEAPIGAQVGLGFSKSISKMEISKLVQEKNSDALLNLLNKFTVKTGDSILVPAGVPHAIDAGIFLLELQEPTDLSALLEWNDFAVDGVKDGHLNLGFDCVLDALRYTPLTPEEIKNIIISRDDFGS
;
A
#
# COMPACT_ATOMS: atom_id res chain seq x y z
N ASP A 1 -25.70 0.02 -21.88
CA ASP A 1 -24.35 -0.26 -21.38
C ASP A 1 -24.46 -0.80 -19.96
N ASP A 2 -23.96 -2.03 -19.74
CA ASP A 2 -24.12 -2.75 -18.47
C ASP A 2 -23.31 -2.09 -17.33
N HIS A 3 -22.18 -1.49 -17.65
CA HIS A 3 -21.41 -0.70 -16.68
C HIS A 3 -22.24 0.46 -16.14
N PHE A 4 -22.90 1.23 -17.02
CA PHE A 4 -23.71 2.36 -16.60
C PHE A 4 -24.91 1.95 -15.74
N LYS A 5 -25.53 0.80 -16.03
CA LYS A 5 -26.62 0.24 -15.20
C LYS A 5 -26.15 -0.14 -13.80
N GLN A 6 -24.92 -0.64 -13.68
CA GLN A 6 -24.36 -1.15 -12.42
C GLN A 6 -23.72 -0.03 -11.59
N PHE A 7 -23.00 0.89 -12.22
CA PHE A 7 -22.12 1.87 -11.55
C PHE A 7 -22.47 3.34 -11.87
N GLY A 8 -23.46 3.59 -12.73
CA GLY A 8 -23.78 4.93 -13.19
C GLY A 8 -22.62 5.51 -14.03
N ALA A 9 -22.28 6.76 -13.79
CA ALA A 9 -21.18 7.45 -14.46
C ALA A 9 -19.81 7.22 -13.79
N SER A 10 -19.73 6.40 -12.72
CA SER A 10 -18.47 6.10 -12.05
C SER A 10 -17.60 5.18 -12.91
N THR A 11 -16.31 5.46 -12.99
CA THR A 11 -15.32 4.56 -13.60
C THR A 11 -14.89 3.44 -12.68
N GLU A 12 -15.25 3.52 -11.38
CA GLU A 12 -14.85 2.58 -10.31
C GLU A 12 -13.33 2.45 -10.13
N ILE A 13 -12.57 3.36 -10.72
CA ILE A 13 -11.12 3.39 -10.67
C ILE A 13 -10.60 4.82 -10.58
N LEU A 14 -9.52 5.01 -9.83
CA LEU A 14 -8.71 6.22 -9.80
C LEU A 14 -7.32 5.89 -10.35
N VAL A 15 -6.80 6.75 -11.20
CA VAL A 15 -5.48 6.61 -11.83
C VAL A 15 -4.60 7.77 -11.40
N LYS A 16 -3.38 7.46 -10.93
CA LYS A 16 -2.38 8.45 -10.54
C LYS A 16 -1.05 8.15 -11.20
N LEU A 17 -0.27 9.20 -11.40
CA LEU A 17 1.17 9.11 -11.69
C LEU A 17 1.91 9.55 -10.44
N LEU A 18 2.80 8.71 -9.94
CA LEU A 18 3.63 8.98 -8.76
C LEU A 18 5.09 9.08 -9.19
N ASP A 19 5.73 10.17 -8.81
CA ASP A 19 7.15 10.43 -9.03
C ASP A 19 7.78 10.94 -7.71
N PRO A 20 7.97 10.06 -6.72
CA PRO A 20 8.42 10.45 -5.41
C PRO A 20 9.92 10.75 -5.39
N SER A 21 10.29 12.00 -5.08
CA SER A 21 11.68 12.41 -4.83
C SER A 21 12.20 11.94 -3.46
N GLN A 22 11.31 11.58 -2.55
CA GLN A 22 11.55 10.94 -1.27
C GLN A 22 10.77 9.63 -1.22
N ARG A 23 11.31 8.55 -0.62
CA ARG A 23 10.55 7.32 -0.47
C ARG A 23 9.19 7.58 0.19
N LEU A 24 8.18 6.79 -0.14
CA LEU A 24 6.91 6.86 0.56
C LEU A 24 7.02 6.18 1.94
N PRO A 25 6.30 6.69 2.97
CA PRO A 25 6.30 6.09 4.31
C PRO A 25 5.74 4.66 4.27
N VAL A 26 6.06 3.85 5.26
CA VAL A 26 5.36 2.58 5.47
C VAL A 26 3.91 2.89 5.81
N HIS A 27 3.00 2.42 4.98
CA HIS A 27 1.56 2.65 5.12
C HIS A 27 0.77 1.46 4.61
N PHE A 28 -0.54 1.49 4.78
CA PHE A 28 -1.46 0.49 4.25
C PHE A 28 -2.84 1.12 4.00
N HIS A 29 -3.70 0.38 3.33
CA HIS A 29 -5.03 0.84 2.96
C HIS A 29 -6.11 -0.08 3.52
N PRO A 30 -7.25 0.44 4.00
CA PRO A 30 -8.36 -0.39 4.45
C PRO A 30 -9.06 -1.07 3.27
N ASN A 31 -9.61 -2.25 3.52
CA ASN A 31 -10.47 -2.95 2.56
C ASN A 31 -11.91 -2.40 2.58
N ARG A 32 -12.73 -2.84 1.61
CA ARG A 32 -14.13 -2.40 1.50
C ARG A 32 -14.98 -2.68 2.74
N SER A 33 -14.77 -3.82 3.40
CA SER A 33 -15.52 -4.18 4.61
C SER A 33 -15.22 -3.22 5.76
N PHE A 34 -13.94 -2.94 5.99
CA PHE A 34 -13.51 -1.97 7.00
C PHE A 34 -14.02 -0.55 6.68
N SER A 35 -13.89 -0.13 5.44
CA SER A 35 -14.33 1.21 4.99
C SER A 35 -15.83 1.41 5.17
N ARG A 36 -16.64 0.41 4.83
CA ARG A 36 -18.09 0.46 5.07
C ARG A 36 -18.43 0.57 6.55
N LYS A 37 -17.79 -0.25 7.37
CA LYS A 37 -18.09 -0.34 8.80
C LYS A 37 -17.67 0.90 9.58
N HIS A 38 -16.50 1.47 9.29
CA HIS A 38 -15.89 2.48 10.12
C HIS A 38 -15.88 3.89 9.49
N LEU A 39 -15.96 3.98 8.16
CA LEU A 39 -15.87 5.26 7.43
C LEU A 39 -17.17 5.60 6.67
N GLY A 40 -18.11 4.66 6.55
CA GLY A 40 -19.33 4.86 5.77
C GLY A 40 -19.09 4.92 4.26
N LEU A 41 -17.94 4.40 3.77
CA LEU A 41 -17.55 4.43 2.37
C LEU A 41 -17.77 3.08 1.70
N THR A 42 -18.07 3.08 0.40
CA THR A 42 -18.32 1.85 -0.37
C THR A 42 -17.04 1.16 -0.83
N HIS A 43 -15.96 1.91 -0.98
CA HIS A 43 -14.68 1.42 -1.50
C HIS A 43 -13.62 1.37 -0.39
N GLY A 44 -12.70 0.43 -0.52
CA GLY A 44 -11.42 0.40 0.17
C GLY A 44 -10.35 1.08 -0.69
N LYS A 45 -9.11 0.60 -0.59
CA LYS A 45 -8.05 1.00 -1.53
C LYS A 45 -7.14 -0.20 -1.81
N THR A 46 -7.64 -1.13 -2.61
CA THR A 46 -6.75 -2.05 -3.35
C THR A 46 -6.16 -1.29 -4.52
N GLU A 47 -4.88 -1.44 -4.76
CA GLU A 47 -4.18 -0.75 -5.83
C GLU A 47 -3.26 -1.67 -6.62
N ALA A 48 -2.86 -1.24 -7.80
CA ALA A 48 -1.87 -1.90 -8.63
C ALA A 48 -0.91 -0.86 -9.19
N TRP A 49 0.36 -1.20 -9.27
CA TRP A 49 1.41 -0.36 -9.81
C TRP A 49 1.92 -0.91 -11.12
N ILE A 50 2.21 -0.02 -12.07
CA ILE A 50 2.99 -0.31 -13.27
C ILE A 50 4.23 0.57 -13.18
N ILE A 51 5.41 -0.04 -13.11
CA ILE A 51 6.68 0.69 -13.02
C ILE A 51 7.02 1.26 -14.38
N LEU A 52 7.00 2.58 -14.50
CA LEU A 52 7.31 3.30 -15.73
C LEU A 52 8.81 3.57 -15.85
N GLU A 53 9.46 3.92 -14.73
CA GLU A 53 10.90 4.13 -14.61
C GLU A 53 11.35 3.80 -13.19
N ALA A 54 12.51 3.15 -13.06
CA ALA A 54 13.13 2.87 -11.77
C ALA A 54 14.66 2.94 -11.85
N PRO A 55 15.33 3.55 -10.86
CA PRO A 55 16.78 3.47 -10.73
C PRO A 55 17.24 2.01 -10.58
N ILE A 56 18.46 1.72 -11.02
CA ILE A 56 19.05 0.38 -10.86
C ILE A 56 19.10 0.03 -9.36
N GLY A 57 18.51 -1.10 -9.01
CA GLY A 57 18.46 -1.60 -7.63
C GLY A 57 17.38 -0.98 -6.75
N ALA A 58 16.52 -0.11 -7.29
CA ALA A 58 15.38 0.44 -6.55
C ALA A 58 14.43 -0.66 -6.09
N GLN A 59 13.86 -0.48 -4.91
CA GLN A 59 13.05 -1.50 -4.26
C GLN A 59 11.67 -0.96 -3.86
N VAL A 60 10.73 -1.87 -3.77
CA VAL A 60 9.47 -1.67 -3.06
C VAL A 60 9.42 -2.61 -1.85
N GLY A 61 8.88 -2.12 -0.75
CA GLY A 61 8.55 -2.94 0.40
C GLY A 61 7.09 -3.40 0.28
N LEU A 62 6.80 -4.70 0.45
CA LEU A 62 5.44 -5.22 0.30
C LEU A 62 5.18 -6.40 1.24
N GLY A 63 4.24 -6.21 2.17
CA GLY A 63 3.87 -7.20 3.17
C GLY A 63 4.96 -7.49 4.19
N PHE A 64 4.57 -7.96 5.36
CA PHE A 64 5.54 -8.37 6.38
C PHE A 64 6.27 -9.65 5.98
N SER A 65 7.56 -9.73 6.31
CA SER A 65 8.41 -10.89 6.08
C SER A 65 8.20 -12.03 7.09
N LYS A 66 7.54 -11.74 8.20
CA LYS A 66 7.15 -12.68 9.26
C LYS A 66 5.84 -12.26 9.89
N SER A 67 5.17 -13.19 10.58
CA SER A 67 4.00 -12.85 11.40
C SER A 67 4.41 -11.91 12.53
N ILE A 68 3.58 -10.91 12.77
CA ILE A 68 3.78 -9.92 13.83
C ILE A 68 2.43 -9.66 14.50
N SER A 69 2.42 -9.29 15.76
CA SER A 69 1.19 -8.96 16.48
C SER A 69 0.80 -7.49 16.33
N LYS A 70 -0.50 -7.21 16.46
CA LYS A 70 -1.01 -5.83 16.51
C LYS A 70 -0.31 -5.00 17.61
N MET A 71 -0.04 -5.63 18.77
CA MET A 71 0.63 -4.97 19.89
C MET A 71 2.07 -4.54 19.53
N GLU A 72 2.83 -5.41 18.83
CA GLU A 72 4.18 -5.07 18.38
C GLU A 72 4.18 -3.94 17.35
N ILE A 73 3.27 -3.96 16.38
CA ILE A 73 3.11 -2.85 15.41
C ILE A 73 2.69 -1.58 16.12
N SER A 74 1.71 -1.62 17.01
CA SER A 74 1.28 -0.45 17.79
C SER A 74 2.45 0.17 18.56
N LYS A 75 3.29 -0.66 19.18
CA LYS A 75 4.49 -0.21 19.88
C LYS A 75 5.48 0.49 18.92
N LEU A 76 5.81 -0.12 17.78
CA LEU A 76 6.74 0.47 16.80
C LEU A 76 6.23 1.81 16.26
N VAL A 77 4.92 1.92 16.00
CA VAL A 77 4.26 3.15 15.57
C VAL A 77 4.37 4.24 16.64
N GLN A 78 4.10 3.91 17.91
CA GLN A 78 4.19 4.84 19.03
C GLN A 78 5.64 5.32 19.27
N GLU A 79 6.61 4.41 19.13
CA GLU A 79 8.04 4.70 19.26
C GLU A 79 8.61 5.40 18.01
N LYS A 80 7.82 5.58 16.95
CA LYS A 80 8.24 6.13 15.65
C LYS A 80 9.47 5.41 15.08
N ASN A 81 9.53 4.10 15.24
CA ASN A 81 10.67 3.28 14.85
C ASN A 81 10.60 2.90 13.35
N SER A 82 10.90 3.87 12.49
CA SER A 82 10.87 3.72 11.04
C SER A 82 11.75 2.59 10.52
N ASP A 83 12.95 2.45 11.06
CA ASP A 83 13.92 1.41 10.64
C ASP A 83 13.37 0.01 10.92
N ALA A 84 12.80 -0.22 12.10
CA ALA A 84 12.20 -1.49 12.44
C ALA A 84 10.99 -1.81 11.54
N LEU A 85 10.13 -0.82 11.26
CA LEU A 85 8.97 -0.99 10.37
C LEU A 85 9.40 -1.33 8.94
N LEU A 86 10.38 -0.62 8.38
CA LEU A 86 10.94 -0.91 7.05
C LEU A 86 11.61 -2.30 6.98
N ASN A 87 12.32 -2.71 8.04
CA ASN A 87 12.98 -4.01 8.09
C ASN A 87 12.01 -5.19 8.26
N LEU A 88 10.78 -4.93 8.64
CA LEU A 88 9.72 -5.93 8.68
C LEU A 88 9.16 -6.25 7.29
N LEU A 89 9.30 -5.36 6.31
CA LEU A 89 8.76 -5.58 4.97
C LEU A 89 9.65 -6.53 4.15
N ASN A 90 9.00 -7.35 3.31
CA ASN A 90 9.71 -7.98 2.20
C ASN A 90 10.15 -6.89 1.22
N LYS A 91 11.35 -7.01 0.66
CA LYS A 91 11.90 -6.07 -0.31
C LYS A 91 12.01 -6.75 -1.68
N PHE A 92 11.46 -6.09 -2.69
CA PHE A 92 11.48 -6.57 -4.08
C PHE A 92 12.15 -5.52 -4.94
N THR A 93 13.22 -5.92 -5.62
CA THR A 93 13.85 -5.06 -6.65
C THR A 93 12.91 -4.99 -7.84
N VAL A 94 12.68 -3.78 -8.35
CA VAL A 94 11.77 -3.52 -9.46
C VAL A 94 12.49 -2.87 -10.62
N LYS A 95 11.94 -3.06 -11.82
CA LYS A 95 12.42 -2.45 -13.06
C LYS A 95 11.24 -1.97 -13.92
N THR A 96 11.53 -1.13 -14.88
CA THR A 96 10.55 -0.64 -15.85
C THR A 96 9.79 -1.79 -16.52
N GLY A 97 8.47 -1.70 -16.48
CA GLY A 97 7.52 -2.67 -17.04
C GLY A 97 7.02 -3.72 -16.03
N ASP A 98 7.59 -3.80 -14.83
CA ASP A 98 7.06 -4.66 -13.78
C ASP A 98 5.70 -4.14 -13.31
N SER A 99 4.81 -5.07 -12.93
CA SER A 99 3.49 -4.77 -12.38
C SER A 99 3.32 -5.43 -11.03
N ILE A 100 2.69 -4.71 -10.10
CA ILE A 100 2.53 -5.16 -8.71
C ILE A 100 1.09 -4.88 -8.27
N LEU A 101 0.37 -5.92 -7.85
CA LEU A 101 -0.90 -5.77 -7.15
C LEU A 101 -0.65 -5.61 -5.65
N VAL A 102 -1.23 -4.59 -5.05
CA VAL A 102 -1.17 -4.32 -3.60
C VAL A 102 -2.55 -4.50 -2.99
N PRO A 103 -2.86 -5.67 -2.44
CA PRO A 103 -4.15 -5.89 -1.80
C PRO A 103 -4.34 -4.97 -0.59
N ALA A 104 -5.55 -4.47 -0.40
CA ALA A 104 -5.89 -3.72 0.80
C ALA A 104 -5.51 -4.48 2.08
N GLY A 105 -5.00 -3.78 3.07
CA GLY A 105 -4.46 -4.31 4.32
C GLY A 105 -2.97 -4.68 4.27
N VAL A 106 -2.37 -4.83 3.10
CA VAL A 106 -0.95 -5.17 2.96
C VAL A 106 -0.09 -3.92 3.18
N PRO A 107 0.80 -3.90 4.19
CA PRO A 107 1.70 -2.77 4.42
C PRO A 107 2.74 -2.68 3.31
N HIS A 108 3.07 -1.47 2.90
CA HIS A 108 4.00 -1.24 1.79
C HIS A 108 4.73 0.09 1.89
N ALA A 109 5.81 0.20 1.13
CA ALA A 109 6.61 1.41 0.93
C ALA A 109 7.23 1.39 -0.48
N ILE A 110 7.54 2.56 -1.03
CA ILE A 110 8.10 2.72 -2.36
C ILE A 110 9.36 3.57 -2.25
N ASP A 111 10.49 3.11 -2.79
CA ASP A 111 11.73 3.88 -2.79
C ASP A 111 11.60 5.18 -3.61
N ALA A 112 12.44 6.15 -3.27
CA ALA A 112 12.57 7.38 -4.04
C ALA A 112 13.01 7.11 -5.48
N GLY A 113 12.53 7.93 -6.41
CA GLY A 113 12.91 7.87 -7.82
C GLY A 113 12.22 6.78 -8.64
N ILE A 114 11.32 6.01 -8.05
CA ILE A 114 10.49 5.07 -8.80
C ILE A 114 9.30 5.85 -9.38
N PHE A 115 9.29 6.03 -10.70
CA PHE A 115 8.15 6.61 -11.41
C PHE A 115 7.17 5.52 -11.80
N LEU A 116 5.92 5.62 -11.35
CA LEU A 116 4.92 4.58 -11.55
C LEU A 116 3.52 5.12 -11.87
N LEU A 117 2.75 4.30 -12.57
CA LEU A 117 1.31 4.46 -12.72
C LEU A 117 0.62 3.65 -11.61
N GLU A 118 -0.18 4.31 -10.79
CA GLU A 118 -1.03 3.68 -9.77
C GLU A 118 -2.47 3.61 -10.25
N LEU A 119 -3.01 2.41 -10.26
CA LEU A 119 -4.42 2.12 -10.51
C LEU A 119 -5.03 1.69 -9.17
N GLN A 120 -6.07 2.35 -8.70
CA GLN A 120 -6.64 2.07 -7.38
C GLN A 120 -8.17 2.14 -7.36
N GLU A 121 -8.78 1.53 -6.35
CA GLU A 121 -10.18 1.81 -6.02
C GLU A 121 -10.35 3.32 -5.82
N PRO A 122 -11.51 3.92 -6.19
CA PRO A 122 -11.67 5.36 -6.25
C PRO A 122 -11.79 6.04 -4.88
N THR A 123 -10.78 5.80 -4.03
CA THR A 123 -10.61 6.44 -2.72
C THR A 123 -9.14 6.81 -2.51
N ASP A 124 -8.89 7.68 -1.54
CA ASP A 124 -7.53 8.07 -1.17
C ASP A 124 -7.25 7.76 0.32
N LEU A 125 -7.70 6.59 0.76
CA LEU A 125 -7.59 6.14 2.14
C LEU A 125 -6.19 5.59 2.40
N SER A 126 -5.41 6.23 3.26
CA SER A 126 -4.08 5.76 3.68
C SER A 126 -3.93 5.83 5.19
N ALA A 127 -3.55 4.72 5.80
CA ALA A 127 -3.17 4.66 7.20
C ALA A 127 -1.65 4.51 7.31
N LEU A 128 -1.01 5.44 8.04
CA LEU A 128 0.44 5.51 8.16
C LEU A 128 0.92 4.66 9.33
N LEU A 129 1.98 3.90 9.11
CA LEU A 129 2.72 3.22 10.19
C LEU A 129 3.95 4.03 10.60
N GLU A 130 4.46 4.89 9.73
CA GLU A 130 5.53 5.83 10.02
C GLU A 130 5.25 7.21 9.44
N TRP A 131 5.84 8.24 10.04
CA TRP A 131 5.78 9.63 9.55
C TRP A 131 6.99 10.46 9.96
N ASN A 132 7.97 9.84 10.62
CA ASN A 132 9.19 10.52 10.98
C ASN A 132 9.93 10.95 9.71
N ASP A 133 10.38 12.19 9.64
CA ASP A 133 11.04 12.79 8.46
C ASP A 133 10.16 12.98 7.22
N PHE A 134 8.83 12.84 7.36
CA PHE A 134 7.86 13.17 6.31
C PHE A 134 7.07 14.43 6.67
N ALA A 135 6.64 15.17 5.64
CA ALA A 135 5.84 16.39 5.80
C ALA A 135 4.37 16.07 6.11
N VAL A 136 4.14 15.25 7.14
CA VAL A 136 2.80 14.84 7.59
C VAL A 136 2.78 14.70 9.10
N ASP A 137 1.69 15.11 9.74
CA ASP A 137 1.45 14.83 11.16
C ASP A 137 0.73 13.47 11.31
N GLY A 138 1.49 12.40 11.40
CA GLY A 138 0.93 11.06 11.49
C GLY A 138 0.13 10.81 12.77
N VAL A 139 0.39 11.54 13.86
CA VAL A 139 -0.43 11.44 15.08
C VAL A 139 -1.84 11.94 14.83
N LYS A 140 -1.99 12.98 14.02
CA LYS A 140 -3.26 13.59 13.67
C LYS A 140 -3.91 12.93 12.45
N ASP A 141 -3.14 12.72 11.38
CA ASP A 141 -3.66 12.40 10.06
C ASP A 141 -3.43 10.93 9.65
N GLY A 142 -2.56 10.20 10.38
CA GLY A 142 -2.11 8.86 10.00
C GLY A 142 -3.11 7.72 10.26
N HIS A 143 -4.26 7.99 10.84
CA HIS A 143 -5.20 6.95 11.29
C HIS A 143 -6.65 7.16 10.81
N LEU A 144 -6.85 7.91 9.72
CA LEU A 144 -8.16 8.13 9.09
C LEU A 144 -9.23 8.69 10.05
N ASN A 145 -8.83 9.46 11.05
CA ASN A 145 -9.66 9.99 12.15
C ASN A 145 -10.31 8.91 13.05
N LEU A 146 -9.86 7.65 12.99
CA LEU A 146 -10.40 6.52 13.77
C LEU A 146 -9.58 6.20 15.02
N GLY A 147 -8.37 6.75 15.14
CA GLY A 147 -7.36 6.33 16.11
C GLY A 147 -6.64 5.05 15.67
N PHE A 148 -5.38 4.91 16.14
CA PHE A 148 -4.53 3.76 15.78
C PHE A 148 -5.12 2.42 16.22
N ASP A 149 -5.75 2.35 17.39
CA ASP A 149 -6.37 1.11 17.86
C ASP A 149 -7.41 0.56 16.89
N CYS A 150 -8.20 1.43 16.28
CA CYS A 150 -9.21 1.05 15.31
C CYS A 150 -8.60 0.77 13.93
N VAL A 151 -7.79 1.71 13.40
CA VAL A 151 -7.30 1.59 12.01
C VAL A 151 -6.38 0.39 11.83
N LEU A 152 -5.63 0.00 12.84
CA LEU A 152 -4.77 -1.18 12.83
C LEU A 152 -5.57 -2.50 12.68
N ASP A 153 -6.89 -2.53 12.91
CA ASP A 153 -7.71 -3.70 12.57
C ASP A 153 -7.84 -3.97 11.07
N ALA A 154 -7.53 -2.98 10.24
CA ALA A 154 -7.49 -3.14 8.78
C ALA A 154 -6.15 -3.66 8.25
N LEU A 155 -5.11 -3.76 9.09
CA LEU A 155 -3.78 -4.19 8.70
C LEU A 155 -3.68 -5.72 8.62
N ARG A 156 -2.99 -6.25 7.62
CA ARG A 156 -2.61 -7.66 7.52
C ARG A 156 -1.33 -7.93 8.32
N TYR A 157 -1.42 -8.80 9.32
CA TYR A 157 -0.33 -9.14 10.24
C TYR A 157 0.45 -10.41 9.87
N THR A 158 -0.07 -11.17 8.90
CA THR A 158 0.57 -12.41 8.42
C THR A 158 1.38 -12.12 7.16
N PRO A 159 2.52 -12.80 6.96
CA PRO A 159 3.29 -12.64 5.74
C PRO A 159 2.50 -13.05 4.50
N LEU A 160 2.94 -12.54 3.36
CA LEU A 160 2.49 -13.04 2.05
C LEU A 160 3.10 -14.44 1.84
N THR A 161 2.30 -15.38 1.37
CA THR A 161 2.82 -16.69 0.98
C THR A 161 3.60 -16.61 -0.34
N PRO A 162 4.50 -17.56 -0.64
CA PRO A 162 5.20 -17.59 -1.92
C PRO A 162 4.24 -17.61 -3.13
N GLU A 163 3.11 -18.28 -3.00
CA GLU A 163 2.09 -18.32 -4.05
C GLU A 163 1.41 -16.96 -4.24
N GLU A 164 1.05 -16.26 -3.15
CA GLU A 164 0.52 -14.90 -3.23
C GLU A 164 1.54 -13.96 -3.89
N ILE A 165 2.81 -14.00 -3.49
CA ILE A 165 3.88 -13.17 -4.07
C ILE A 165 3.96 -13.40 -5.58
N LYS A 166 3.97 -14.65 -6.03
CA LYS A 166 4.00 -15.00 -7.46
C LYS A 166 2.81 -14.44 -8.23
N ASN A 167 1.65 -14.36 -7.60
CA ASN A 167 0.42 -13.88 -8.24
C ASN A 167 0.28 -12.36 -8.25
N ILE A 168 0.96 -11.65 -7.34
CA ILE A 168 0.83 -10.19 -7.21
C ILE A 168 2.00 -9.42 -7.81
N ILE A 169 3.16 -10.06 -8.01
CA ILE A 169 4.32 -9.45 -8.64
C ILE A 169 4.56 -10.14 -9.98
N ILE A 170 4.39 -9.39 -11.06
CA ILE A 170 4.54 -9.86 -12.43
C ILE A 170 5.68 -9.08 -13.06
N SER A 171 6.78 -9.77 -13.38
CA SER A 171 7.88 -9.16 -14.10
C SER A 171 7.56 -9.00 -15.57
N ARG A 172 8.04 -7.93 -16.18
CA ARG A 172 7.95 -7.74 -17.62
C ARG A 172 8.52 -8.94 -18.39
N ASP A 173 9.56 -9.59 -17.87
CA ASP A 173 10.20 -10.75 -18.50
C ASP A 173 9.28 -11.97 -18.56
N ASP A 174 8.23 -12.02 -17.71
CA ASP A 174 7.25 -13.12 -17.70
C ASP A 174 6.30 -13.09 -18.92
N PHE A 175 6.24 -11.98 -19.65
CA PHE A 175 5.35 -11.83 -20.83
C PHE A 175 6.00 -12.26 -22.15
N GLY A 176 7.28 -12.67 -22.14
CA GLY A 176 8.00 -13.04 -23.37
C GLY A 176 8.25 -11.84 -24.29
N SER A 177 9.39 -11.81 -24.91
CA SER A 177 9.73 -10.83 -25.98
C SER A 177 9.00 -11.18 -27.27
#